data_a5217452338578fd1e582e329e3436a1
#
_entry.id   a5217452338578fd1e582e329e3436a1
#
_cell.length_a   1.000
_cell.length_b   1.000
_cell.length_c   1.000
_cell.angle_alpha   90.00
_cell.angle_beta   90.00
_cell.angle_gamma   90.00
#
_symmetry.space_group_name_H-M   'P 1'
#
loop_
_entity.id
_entity.type
_entity.pdbx_description
1 polymer ?
#
loop_
_entity_poly.entity_id
_entity_poly.type
_entity_poly.pdbx_seq_one_letter_code
_entity_poly.pdbx_strand_id
1 'polypeptide(L)'
;MGNKKDWDKVILKKKIAVLLGGISAERNVSLKTGKYVSKSLKKQGYQVKEIKVTANKKNFIKSLKKFKPDFIFNALHGTFGEDGQIQKLLDKLKINYSHSNAKTSEIAMDKKKTKNVFKKIGVPYPNDIQVNKINFRKKIKQLLFQFPLVIKPVSEGSSLGVKICKNLNELKRYKLKKNINYLIEEYIPGRELTVGIFKNKALDVIELKTKKKFYDYKSKYTKGMTKYIIPAKIPKNIERKCKKYTEKIHKFLKCKGITRTDFRFDEKKTFGKELFVLEINTQPGMTPLSLVPMMAKYKGISFDKLIEKIINNN
;
A
#
# COMPACT_ATOMS: atom_id res chain seq x y z
N MET A 1 -28.42 54.99 1.68
CA MET A 1 -27.63 54.41 2.80
C MET A 1 -27.98 52.95 2.92
N GLY A 2 -27.21 52.11 2.29
CA GLY A 2 -27.40 50.64 2.27
C GLY A 2 -26.33 49.96 3.12
N ASN A 3 -26.78 49.34 4.19
CA ASN A 3 -25.91 48.55 5.07
C ASN A 3 -25.50 47.26 4.38
N LYS A 4 -24.33 47.21 3.79
CA LYS A 4 -23.63 45.94 3.50
C LYS A 4 -23.03 45.42 4.81
N LYS A 5 -23.68 44.46 5.42
CA LYS A 5 -23.02 43.48 6.31
C LYS A 5 -23.06 42.13 5.63
N ASP A 6 -22.18 41.95 4.64
CA ASP A 6 -21.75 40.62 4.22
C ASP A 6 -20.84 40.06 5.32
N TRP A 7 -21.44 39.34 6.25
CA TRP A 7 -20.70 38.47 7.15
C TRP A 7 -20.22 37.30 6.32
N ASP A 8 -18.94 37.29 5.99
CA ASP A 8 -18.27 36.11 5.50
C ASP A 8 -18.67 34.92 6.37
N LYS A 9 -19.52 34.03 5.85
CA LYS A 9 -19.79 32.76 6.46
C LYS A 9 -18.45 32.02 6.49
N VAL A 10 -17.77 32.10 7.63
CA VAL A 10 -16.62 31.23 7.93
C VAL A 10 -17.14 29.81 7.77
N ILE A 11 -16.93 29.22 6.59
CA ILE A 11 -17.20 27.82 6.37
C ILE A 11 -16.27 27.06 7.31
N LEU A 12 -16.80 26.65 8.46
CA LEU A 12 -16.09 25.84 9.43
C LEU A 12 -15.58 24.60 8.71
N LYS A 13 -14.29 24.58 8.41
CA LYS A 13 -13.68 23.42 7.79
C LYS A 13 -13.76 22.22 8.73
N LYS A 14 -13.99 21.02 8.14
CA LYS A 14 -14.13 19.75 8.86
C LYS A 14 -13.05 19.55 9.92
N LYS A 15 -13.44 18.94 11.05
CA LYS A 15 -12.53 18.41 12.07
C LYS A 15 -11.94 17.09 11.58
N ILE A 16 -10.64 17.02 11.43
CA ILE A 16 -9.95 15.82 10.92
C ILE A 16 -9.04 15.25 12.00
N ALA A 17 -9.28 14.00 12.36
CA ALA A 17 -8.31 13.26 13.16
C ALA A 17 -7.33 12.53 12.24
N VAL A 18 -6.04 12.68 12.48
CA VAL A 18 -4.99 11.92 11.80
C VAL A 18 -4.51 10.83 12.73
N LEU A 19 -4.79 9.55 12.39
CA LEU A 19 -4.29 8.40 13.14
C LEU A 19 -2.86 8.09 12.70
N LEU A 20 -1.93 8.02 13.65
CA LEU A 20 -0.52 7.77 13.36
C LEU A 20 0.13 6.90 14.46
N GLY A 21 1.29 6.32 14.16
CA GLY A 21 2.01 5.40 15.04
C GLY A 21 1.64 3.94 14.76
N GLY A 22 0.77 3.36 15.58
CA GLY A 22 0.39 1.95 15.44
C GLY A 22 1.34 1.00 16.15
N ILE A 23 1.06 -0.30 16.00
CA ILE A 23 1.77 -1.41 16.69
C ILE A 23 2.64 -2.24 15.75
N SER A 24 2.62 -1.94 14.45
CA SER A 24 3.38 -2.68 13.45
C SER A 24 4.85 -2.26 13.41
N ALA A 25 5.67 -3.05 12.74
CA ALA A 25 7.07 -2.71 12.45
C ALA A 25 7.21 -1.42 11.60
N GLU A 26 6.14 -0.96 10.94
CA GLU A 26 6.10 0.25 10.12
C GLU A 26 5.70 1.52 10.91
N ARG A 27 5.69 1.45 12.26
CA ARG A 27 5.31 2.57 13.15
C ARG A 27 6.02 3.88 12.80
N ASN A 28 7.32 3.85 12.50
CA ASN A 28 8.09 5.05 12.16
C ASN A 28 7.66 5.65 10.82
N VAL A 29 7.27 4.83 9.85
CA VAL A 29 6.70 5.28 8.56
C VAL A 29 5.37 5.97 8.81
N SER A 30 4.51 5.37 9.63
CA SER A 30 3.23 5.93 10.03
C SER A 30 3.37 7.29 10.72
N LEU A 31 4.30 7.43 11.65
CA LEU A 31 4.56 8.71 12.33
C LEU A 31 4.98 9.80 11.33
N LYS A 32 5.84 9.48 10.38
CA LYS A 32 6.25 10.42 9.32
C LYS A 32 5.08 10.78 8.41
N THR A 33 4.36 9.78 7.89
CA THR A 33 3.15 9.99 7.07
C THR A 33 2.15 10.91 7.77
N GLY A 34 1.80 10.59 9.03
CA GLY A 34 0.84 11.37 9.80
C GLY A 34 1.27 12.83 10.00
N LYS A 35 2.55 13.09 10.28
CA LYS A 35 3.07 14.45 10.43
C LYS A 35 2.97 15.27 9.14
N TYR A 36 3.34 14.68 7.98
CA TYR A 36 3.23 15.40 6.69
C TYR A 36 1.77 15.68 6.32
N VAL A 37 0.89 14.70 6.52
CA VAL A 37 -0.55 14.86 6.28
C VAL A 37 -1.13 15.92 7.20
N SER A 38 -0.85 15.88 8.50
CA SER A 38 -1.33 16.88 9.47
C SER A 38 -0.86 18.30 9.12
N LYS A 39 0.42 18.45 8.72
CA LYS A 39 0.97 19.74 8.28
C LYS A 39 0.22 20.26 7.05
N SER A 40 -0.02 19.41 6.06
CA SER A 40 -0.74 19.76 4.84
C SER A 40 -2.18 20.19 5.14
N LEU A 41 -2.91 19.43 5.97
CA LEU A 41 -4.29 19.75 6.35
C LEU A 41 -4.41 21.04 7.16
N LYS A 42 -3.51 21.27 8.13
CA LYS A 42 -3.45 22.53 8.90
C LYS A 42 -3.21 23.73 7.98
N LYS A 43 -2.26 23.62 7.04
CA LYS A 43 -2.00 24.67 6.04
C LYS A 43 -3.23 25.00 5.19
N GLN A 44 -4.09 24.00 4.94
CA GLN A 44 -5.34 24.17 4.21
C GLN A 44 -6.50 24.67 5.09
N GLY A 45 -6.24 24.99 6.37
CA GLY A 45 -7.22 25.56 7.32
C GLY A 45 -8.15 24.55 7.98
N TYR A 46 -7.91 23.21 7.89
CA TYR A 46 -8.68 22.22 8.62
C TYR A 46 -8.33 22.22 10.11
N GLN A 47 -9.33 21.92 10.96
CA GLN A 47 -9.08 21.67 12.38
C GLN A 47 -8.54 20.25 12.55
N VAL A 48 -7.24 20.12 12.81
CA VAL A 48 -6.53 18.83 12.80
C VAL A 48 -6.08 18.40 14.19
N LYS A 49 -6.39 17.16 14.57
CA LYS A 49 -5.85 16.52 15.76
C LYS A 49 -5.08 15.24 15.39
N GLU A 50 -3.80 15.21 15.75
CA GLU A 50 -3.00 13.99 15.68
C GLU A 50 -3.36 13.07 16.85
N ILE A 51 -3.70 11.82 16.56
CA ILE A 51 -4.03 10.81 17.57
C ILE A 51 -3.09 9.63 17.41
N LYS A 52 -2.19 9.48 18.37
CA LYS A 52 -1.25 8.35 18.40
C LYS A 52 -1.97 7.07 18.78
N VAL A 53 -1.88 6.07 17.91
CA VAL A 53 -2.40 4.72 18.15
C VAL A 53 -1.29 3.87 18.77
N THR A 54 -1.63 3.18 19.86
CA THR A 54 -0.74 2.26 20.59
C THR A 54 -1.46 0.94 20.84
N ALA A 55 -0.81 -0.03 21.46
CA ALA A 55 -1.44 -1.29 21.87
C ALA A 55 -2.66 -1.07 22.78
N ASN A 56 -2.63 -0.03 23.63
CA ASN A 56 -3.80 0.35 24.42
C ASN A 56 -4.82 1.12 23.57
N LYS A 57 -5.77 0.36 23.04
CA LYS A 57 -6.86 0.90 22.17
C LYS A 57 -7.79 1.87 22.90
N LYS A 58 -7.94 1.77 24.22
CA LYS A 58 -8.86 2.63 25.00
C LYS A 58 -8.50 4.12 24.89
N ASN A 59 -7.20 4.44 24.92
CA ASN A 59 -6.73 5.82 24.91
C ASN A 59 -7.04 6.57 23.59
N PHE A 60 -6.82 5.94 22.45
CA PHE A 60 -7.12 6.62 21.18
C PHE A 60 -8.64 6.72 20.95
N ILE A 61 -9.43 5.70 21.36
CA ILE A 61 -10.90 5.76 21.29
C ILE A 61 -11.42 6.92 22.17
N LYS A 62 -10.91 7.07 23.41
CA LYS A 62 -11.26 8.22 24.28
C LYS A 62 -10.94 9.55 23.61
N SER A 63 -9.78 9.63 22.94
CA SER A 63 -9.35 10.82 22.21
C SER A 63 -10.25 11.13 21.00
N LEU A 64 -10.72 10.11 20.26
CA LEU A 64 -11.67 10.25 19.17
C LEU A 64 -13.03 10.77 19.69
N LYS A 65 -13.57 10.16 20.75
CA LYS A 65 -14.85 10.56 21.36
C LYS A 65 -14.80 12.01 21.87
N LYS A 66 -13.67 12.43 22.48
CA LYS A 66 -13.51 13.81 22.96
C LYS A 66 -13.40 14.83 21.83
N PHE A 67 -12.69 14.48 20.74
CA PHE A 67 -12.47 15.40 19.61
C PHE A 67 -13.65 15.47 18.65
N LYS A 68 -14.42 14.38 18.54
CA LYS A 68 -15.58 14.24 17.63
C LYS A 68 -15.22 14.66 16.19
N PRO A 69 -14.29 13.94 15.52
CA PRO A 69 -13.88 14.28 14.15
C PRO A 69 -15.02 13.99 13.16
N ASP A 70 -15.14 14.84 12.13
CA ASP A 70 -16.01 14.60 10.97
C ASP A 70 -15.42 13.57 10.02
N PHE A 71 -14.08 13.45 10.03
CA PHE A 71 -13.33 12.54 9.17
C PHE A 71 -12.04 12.08 9.82
N ILE A 72 -11.63 10.86 9.51
CA ILE A 72 -10.35 10.30 9.96
C ILE A 72 -9.43 10.09 8.76
N PHE A 73 -8.25 10.72 8.79
CA PHE A 73 -7.16 10.31 7.92
C PHE A 73 -6.36 9.19 8.59
N ASN A 74 -6.48 7.97 8.07
CA ASN A 74 -5.73 6.83 8.55
C ASN A 74 -4.32 6.84 7.96
N ALA A 75 -3.32 7.25 8.75
CA ALA A 75 -1.91 7.23 8.38
C ALA A 75 -1.15 6.05 9.01
N LEU A 76 -1.86 5.07 9.57
CA LEU A 76 -1.24 3.84 10.08
C LEU A 76 -0.72 2.98 8.92
N HIS A 77 0.27 2.14 9.19
CA HIS A 77 0.81 1.18 8.22
C HIS A 77 0.95 -0.21 8.84
N GLY A 78 0.86 -1.24 7.97
CA GLY A 78 0.99 -2.64 8.37
C GLY A 78 -0.17 -3.15 9.22
N THR A 79 0.12 -4.11 10.10
CA THR A 79 -0.86 -4.75 10.98
C THR A 79 -1.65 -3.74 11.79
N PHE A 80 -2.94 -3.96 11.91
CA PHE A 80 -3.96 -3.09 12.50
C PHE A 80 -4.33 -1.87 11.63
N GLY A 81 -3.38 -1.29 10.88
CA GLY A 81 -3.59 -0.09 10.08
C GLY A 81 -4.15 -0.35 8.69
N GLU A 82 -3.67 -1.40 8.02
CA GLU A 82 -3.95 -1.69 6.59
C GLU A 82 -4.72 -3.00 6.37
N ASP A 83 -4.94 -3.79 7.42
CA ASP A 83 -5.48 -5.15 7.36
C ASP A 83 -6.99 -5.26 7.64
N GLY A 84 -7.69 -4.13 7.69
CA GLY A 84 -9.13 -4.06 7.92
C GLY A 84 -9.54 -3.94 9.40
N GLN A 85 -8.61 -4.12 10.37
CA GLN A 85 -8.96 -4.08 11.79
C GLN A 85 -9.38 -2.68 12.26
N ILE A 86 -8.58 -1.65 11.95
CA ILE A 86 -8.93 -0.27 12.31
C ILE A 86 -10.19 0.19 11.56
N GLN A 87 -10.34 -0.20 10.29
CA GLN A 87 -11.50 0.12 9.48
C GLN A 87 -12.79 -0.45 10.10
N LYS A 88 -12.78 -1.73 10.50
CA LYS A 88 -13.92 -2.35 11.24
C LYS A 88 -14.27 -1.60 12.52
N LEU A 89 -13.27 -1.09 13.24
CA LEU A 89 -13.50 -0.29 14.45
C LEU A 89 -14.12 1.07 14.12
N LEU A 90 -13.63 1.75 13.08
CA LEU A 90 -14.15 3.05 12.64
C LEU A 90 -15.57 2.93 12.08
N ASP A 91 -15.86 1.84 11.35
CA ASP A 91 -17.23 1.50 10.90
C ASP A 91 -18.20 1.38 12.08
N LYS A 92 -17.81 0.68 13.17
CA LYS A 92 -18.60 0.57 14.40
C LYS A 92 -18.81 1.93 15.09
N LEU A 93 -17.85 2.83 14.98
CA LEU A 93 -17.95 4.19 15.53
C LEU A 93 -18.71 5.14 14.59
N LYS A 94 -19.12 4.68 13.40
CA LYS A 94 -19.81 5.48 12.37
C LYS A 94 -19.05 6.74 11.97
N ILE A 95 -17.71 6.68 11.90
CA ILE A 95 -16.85 7.79 11.51
C ILE A 95 -16.27 7.50 10.14
N ASN A 96 -16.43 8.42 9.20
CA ASN A 96 -15.83 8.34 7.86
C ASN A 96 -14.29 8.41 7.93
N TYR A 97 -13.62 7.64 7.06
CA TYR A 97 -12.16 7.55 7.05
C TYR A 97 -11.58 7.45 5.64
N SER A 98 -10.29 7.79 5.51
CA SER A 98 -9.55 7.69 4.26
C SER A 98 -9.29 6.23 3.86
N HIS A 99 -9.08 6.04 2.55
CA HIS A 99 -8.72 4.77 1.93
C HIS A 99 -9.87 3.73 1.89
N SER A 100 -9.51 2.49 1.60
CA SER A 100 -10.46 1.42 1.35
C SER A 100 -11.16 0.93 2.62
N ASN A 101 -12.35 0.34 2.48
CA ASN A 101 -13.11 -0.24 3.58
C ASN A 101 -12.45 -1.49 4.18
N ALA A 102 -12.99 -1.98 5.28
CA ALA A 102 -12.44 -3.10 6.03
C ALA A 102 -12.25 -4.38 5.19
N LYS A 103 -13.25 -4.75 4.38
CA LYS A 103 -13.22 -5.96 3.55
C LYS A 103 -12.14 -5.86 2.45
N THR A 104 -12.08 -4.73 1.78
CA THR A 104 -11.08 -4.48 0.74
C THR A 104 -9.66 -4.46 1.31
N SER A 105 -9.46 -3.80 2.45
CA SER A 105 -8.17 -3.75 3.15
C SER A 105 -7.71 -5.13 3.61
N GLU A 106 -8.60 -5.95 4.16
CA GLU A 106 -8.33 -7.35 4.55
C GLU A 106 -7.90 -8.20 3.35
N ILE A 107 -8.61 -8.08 2.20
CA ILE A 107 -8.24 -8.83 0.99
C ILE A 107 -6.90 -8.36 0.46
N ALA A 108 -6.66 -7.05 0.38
CA ALA A 108 -5.44 -6.48 -0.16
C ALA A 108 -4.19 -6.83 0.66
N MET A 109 -4.32 -6.93 1.99
CA MET A 109 -3.22 -7.31 2.87
C MET A 109 -2.84 -8.78 2.74
N ASP A 110 -3.79 -9.65 2.39
CA ASP A 110 -3.60 -11.10 2.20
C ASP A 110 -3.20 -11.40 0.75
N LYS A 111 -1.91 -11.70 0.52
CA LYS A 111 -1.37 -11.98 -0.82
C LYS A 111 -2.03 -13.20 -1.49
N LYS A 112 -2.50 -14.18 -0.73
CA LYS A 112 -3.21 -15.33 -1.31
C LYS A 112 -4.62 -14.94 -1.77
N LYS A 113 -5.33 -14.15 -0.97
CA LYS A 113 -6.64 -13.62 -1.35
C LYS A 113 -6.54 -12.70 -2.58
N THR A 114 -5.51 -11.83 -2.65
CA THR A 114 -5.30 -10.96 -3.83
C THR A 114 -4.97 -11.76 -5.08
N LYS A 115 -4.15 -12.82 -5.00
CA LYS A 115 -3.87 -13.70 -6.15
C LYS A 115 -5.13 -14.42 -6.67
N ASN A 116 -6.04 -14.82 -5.77
CA ASN A 116 -7.34 -15.35 -6.19
C ASN A 116 -8.17 -14.30 -6.94
N VAL A 117 -8.09 -13.03 -6.54
CA VAL A 117 -8.70 -11.92 -7.30
C VAL A 117 -8.03 -11.76 -8.66
N PHE A 118 -6.69 -11.74 -8.73
CA PHE A 118 -5.95 -11.61 -9.99
C PHE A 118 -6.33 -12.72 -10.97
N LYS A 119 -6.45 -13.97 -10.49
CA LYS A 119 -6.93 -15.10 -11.29
C LYS A 119 -8.31 -14.82 -11.88
N LYS A 120 -9.28 -14.41 -11.05
CA LYS A 120 -10.66 -14.11 -11.47
C LYS A 120 -10.75 -13.04 -12.55
N ILE A 121 -9.88 -12.04 -12.49
CA ILE A 121 -9.90 -10.93 -13.44
C ILE A 121 -8.86 -11.07 -14.57
N GLY A 122 -8.19 -12.22 -14.70
CA GLY A 122 -7.21 -12.48 -15.76
C GLY A 122 -6.02 -11.53 -15.73
N VAL A 123 -5.48 -11.24 -14.54
CA VAL A 123 -4.25 -10.46 -14.36
C VAL A 123 -3.11 -11.41 -14.02
N PRO A 124 -1.99 -11.42 -14.75
CA PRO A 124 -0.87 -12.31 -14.50
C PRO A 124 -0.20 -12.06 -13.15
N TYR A 125 0.12 -13.13 -12.45
CA TYR A 125 0.84 -13.12 -11.16
C TYR A 125 1.76 -14.35 -11.08
N PRO A 126 2.84 -14.33 -10.27
CA PRO A 126 3.72 -15.47 -10.10
C PRO A 126 2.99 -16.68 -9.54
N ASN A 127 3.24 -17.89 -10.09
CA ASN A 127 2.69 -19.12 -9.52
C ASN A 127 3.18 -19.29 -8.09
N ASP A 128 2.34 -19.89 -7.23
CA ASP A 128 2.65 -20.01 -5.81
C ASP A 128 2.06 -21.27 -5.17
N ILE A 129 2.67 -21.66 -4.06
CA ILE A 129 2.06 -22.55 -3.08
C ILE A 129 2.04 -21.88 -1.71
N GLN A 130 0.97 -22.13 -0.96
CA GLN A 130 0.90 -21.66 0.43
C GLN A 130 1.41 -22.75 1.36
N VAL A 131 2.26 -22.37 2.30
CA VAL A 131 2.86 -23.24 3.32
C VAL A 131 2.75 -22.61 4.70
N ASN A 132 2.85 -23.45 5.71
CA ASN A 132 3.03 -23.07 7.12
C ASN A 132 4.06 -23.99 7.79
N LYS A 133 4.38 -23.73 9.05
CA LYS A 133 5.39 -24.51 9.77
C LYS A 133 5.09 -26.03 9.81
N ILE A 134 3.81 -26.40 9.80
CA ILE A 134 3.36 -27.81 9.89
C ILE A 134 3.57 -28.54 8.57
N ASN A 135 3.13 -27.94 7.45
CA ASN A 135 3.12 -28.62 6.15
C ASN A 135 4.32 -28.32 5.25
N PHE A 136 5.23 -27.43 5.69
CA PHE A 136 6.36 -26.95 4.89
C PHE A 136 7.21 -28.06 4.31
N ARG A 137 7.70 -29.00 5.17
CA ARG A 137 8.57 -30.10 4.73
C ARG A 137 7.93 -31.02 3.70
N LYS A 138 6.62 -31.29 3.84
CA LYS A 138 5.84 -32.08 2.88
C LYS A 138 5.71 -31.34 1.55
N LYS A 139 5.29 -30.06 1.60
CA LYS A 139 5.00 -29.27 0.40
C LYS A 139 6.24 -28.92 -0.42
N ILE A 140 7.40 -28.69 0.20
CA ILE A 140 8.63 -28.42 -0.57
C ILE A 140 9.14 -29.62 -1.36
N LYS A 141 8.77 -30.87 -1.00
CA LYS A 141 9.08 -32.06 -1.80
C LYS A 141 8.25 -32.13 -3.08
N GLN A 142 7.13 -31.44 -3.14
CA GLN A 142 6.16 -31.42 -4.25
C GLN A 142 6.26 -30.13 -5.07
N LEU A 143 7.35 -29.37 -4.94
CA LEU A 143 7.55 -28.15 -5.69
C LEU A 143 7.78 -28.45 -7.17
N LEU A 144 6.93 -27.87 -8.02
CA LEU A 144 7.06 -27.95 -9.48
C LEU A 144 7.79 -26.73 -10.07
N PHE A 145 8.19 -25.78 -9.21
CA PHE A 145 8.84 -24.53 -9.65
C PHE A 145 10.36 -24.68 -9.66
N GLN A 146 10.98 -24.03 -10.61
CA GLN A 146 12.44 -23.96 -10.71
C GLN A 146 12.99 -22.86 -9.81
N PHE A 147 14.19 -23.08 -9.25
CA PHE A 147 14.93 -22.05 -8.51
C PHE A 147 15.50 -20.98 -9.47
N PRO A 148 15.62 -19.73 -9.00
CA PRO A 148 15.36 -19.26 -7.65
C PRO A 148 13.87 -19.11 -7.33
N LEU A 149 13.51 -19.23 -6.04
CA LEU A 149 12.16 -19.06 -5.52
C LEU A 149 12.11 -17.93 -4.50
N VAL A 150 10.94 -17.34 -4.32
CA VAL A 150 10.69 -16.35 -3.27
C VAL A 150 9.83 -16.95 -2.19
N ILE A 151 10.29 -16.89 -0.93
CA ILE A 151 9.46 -17.18 0.23
C ILE A 151 9.12 -15.88 0.97
N LYS A 152 7.84 -15.69 1.30
CA LYS A 152 7.37 -14.48 1.97
C LYS A 152 6.13 -14.75 2.83
N PRO A 153 5.92 -14.02 3.94
CA PRO A 153 4.67 -14.09 4.70
C PRO A 153 3.47 -13.64 3.84
N VAL A 154 2.32 -14.28 4.06
CA VAL A 154 1.08 -13.95 3.33
C VAL A 154 0.59 -12.53 3.64
N SER A 155 0.65 -12.09 4.90
CA SER A 155 0.01 -10.86 5.38
C SER A 155 1.00 -9.89 6.04
N GLU A 156 2.18 -9.71 5.44
CA GLU A 156 3.17 -8.73 5.90
C GLU A 156 3.49 -7.72 4.80
N GLY A 157 3.73 -6.46 5.22
CA GLY A 157 4.12 -5.35 4.36
C GLY A 157 5.64 -5.13 4.29
N SER A 158 6.06 -4.08 3.58
CA SER A 158 7.44 -3.55 3.53
C SER A 158 8.55 -4.57 3.27
N SER A 159 8.27 -5.64 2.53
CA SER A 159 9.22 -6.74 2.25
C SER A 159 9.76 -7.44 3.50
N LEU A 160 9.09 -7.33 4.64
CA LEU A 160 9.46 -8.01 5.87
C LEU A 160 9.31 -9.53 5.70
N GLY A 161 10.37 -10.28 6.06
CA GLY A 161 10.37 -11.74 5.94
C GLY A 161 10.44 -12.26 4.50
N VAL A 162 10.67 -11.43 3.49
CA VAL A 162 10.88 -11.88 2.11
C VAL A 162 12.30 -12.38 1.92
N LYS A 163 12.46 -13.54 1.32
CA LYS A 163 13.77 -14.12 0.97
C LYS A 163 13.71 -14.75 -0.42
N ILE A 164 14.71 -14.44 -1.24
CA ILE A 164 14.98 -15.15 -2.49
C ILE A 164 15.89 -16.33 -2.15
N CYS A 165 15.44 -17.55 -2.46
CA CYS A 165 16.18 -18.79 -2.25
C CYS A 165 16.70 -19.28 -3.59
N LYS A 166 18.01 -19.46 -3.72
CA LYS A 166 18.66 -19.88 -4.96
C LYS A 166 18.58 -21.40 -5.17
N ASN A 167 18.37 -22.16 -4.11
CA ASN A 167 18.31 -23.63 -4.12
C ASN A 167 17.48 -24.15 -2.93
N LEU A 168 17.25 -25.46 -2.93
CA LEU A 168 16.45 -26.13 -1.92
C LEU A 168 17.07 -26.00 -0.50
N ASN A 169 18.39 -25.98 -0.37
CA ASN A 169 19.04 -25.84 0.93
C ASN A 169 18.79 -24.47 1.55
N GLU A 170 18.84 -23.41 0.75
CA GLU A 170 18.49 -22.08 1.22
C GLU A 170 17.02 -21.97 1.64
N LEU A 171 16.11 -22.63 0.90
CA LEU A 171 14.70 -22.67 1.22
C LEU A 171 14.45 -23.46 2.53
N LYS A 172 15.08 -24.63 2.71
CA LYS A 172 14.98 -25.43 3.93
C LYS A 172 15.48 -24.71 5.19
N ARG A 173 16.48 -23.81 5.05
CA ARG A 173 17.03 -23.00 6.15
C ARG A 173 16.15 -21.81 6.52
N TYR A 174 15.09 -21.52 5.78
CA TYR A 174 14.20 -20.42 6.11
C TYR A 174 13.43 -20.72 7.40
N LYS A 175 13.51 -19.80 8.38
CA LYS A 175 12.89 -19.97 9.70
C LYS A 175 11.43 -19.51 9.67
N LEU A 176 10.51 -20.48 9.58
CA LEU A 176 9.08 -20.22 9.65
C LEU A 176 8.63 -19.96 11.09
N LYS A 177 7.90 -18.87 11.31
CA LYS A 177 7.26 -18.60 12.61
C LYS A 177 6.00 -19.45 12.77
N LYS A 178 5.66 -19.82 14.01
CA LYS A 178 4.40 -20.50 14.35
C LYS A 178 3.21 -19.59 14.02
N ASN A 179 2.11 -20.16 13.58
CA ASN A 179 0.85 -19.45 13.25
C ASN A 179 0.95 -18.41 12.13
N ILE A 180 2.00 -18.44 11.30
CA ILE A 180 2.11 -17.61 10.11
C ILE A 180 2.06 -18.48 8.86
N ASN A 181 1.26 -18.06 7.88
CA ASN A 181 1.22 -18.61 6.54
C ASN A 181 2.22 -17.87 5.65
N TYR A 182 2.87 -18.62 4.76
CA TYR A 182 3.84 -18.11 3.80
C TYR A 182 3.43 -18.52 2.39
N LEU A 183 3.86 -17.73 1.41
CA LEU A 183 3.88 -18.13 0.00
C LEU A 183 5.30 -18.52 -0.39
N ILE A 184 5.42 -19.62 -1.13
CA ILE A 184 6.60 -19.91 -1.94
C ILE A 184 6.16 -19.68 -3.38
N GLU A 185 6.82 -18.79 -4.08
CA GLU A 185 6.44 -18.40 -5.45
C GLU A 185 7.65 -18.33 -6.38
N GLU A 186 7.37 -18.43 -7.67
CA GLU A 186 8.37 -18.24 -8.72
C GLU A 186 9.02 -16.85 -8.57
N TYR A 187 10.34 -16.81 -8.69
CA TYR A 187 11.07 -15.56 -8.79
C TYR A 187 10.96 -15.01 -10.21
N ILE A 188 10.36 -13.84 -10.34
CA ILE A 188 10.30 -13.14 -11.62
C ILE A 188 11.51 -12.19 -11.72
N PRO A 189 12.45 -12.45 -12.63
CA PRO A 189 13.60 -11.56 -12.84
C PRO A 189 13.18 -10.23 -13.48
N GLY A 190 14.16 -9.36 -13.77
CA GLY A 190 13.93 -8.12 -14.50
C GLY A 190 13.62 -6.92 -13.62
N ARG A 191 12.79 -6.02 -14.13
CA ARG A 191 12.56 -4.67 -13.57
C ARG A 191 11.41 -4.64 -12.58
N GLU A 192 11.54 -3.78 -11.58
CA GLU A 192 10.46 -3.54 -10.62
C GLU A 192 9.74 -2.24 -10.99
N LEU A 193 8.43 -2.36 -11.23
CA LEU A 193 7.58 -1.24 -11.66
C LEU A 193 6.46 -1.06 -10.64
N THR A 194 5.98 0.18 -10.53
CA THR A 194 4.84 0.48 -9.66
C THR A 194 3.96 1.55 -10.28
N VAL A 195 2.64 1.46 -10.02
CA VAL A 195 1.63 2.39 -10.51
C VAL A 195 0.66 2.75 -9.40
N GLY A 196 0.44 4.04 -9.20
CA GLY A 196 -0.59 4.56 -8.28
C GLY A 196 -1.91 4.83 -8.97
N ILE A 197 -3.00 4.81 -8.20
CA ILE A 197 -4.31 5.31 -8.60
C ILE A 197 -4.57 6.65 -7.95
N PHE A 198 -5.12 7.58 -8.73
CA PHE A 198 -5.70 8.83 -8.26
C PHE A 198 -6.99 9.12 -9.02
N LYS A 199 -8.10 9.40 -8.33
CA LYS A 199 -9.44 9.59 -8.94
C LYS A 199 -9.83 8.45 -9.89
N ASN A 200 -9.62 7.22 -9.46
CA ASN A 200 -9.90 5.98 -10.22
C ASN A 200 -9.13 5.86 -11.55
N LYS A 201 -8.11 6.67 -11.76
CA LYS A 201 -7.23 6.62 -12.94
C LYS A 201 -5.79 6.32 -12.55
N ALA A 202 -5.15 5.50 -13.36
CA ALA A 202 -3.74 5.17 -13.18
C ALA A 202 -2.86 6.40 -13.44
N LEU A 203 -1.91 6.62 -12.54
CA LEU A 203 -0.82 7.58 -12.71
C LEU A 203 0.26 6.99 -13.61
N ASP A 204 1.37 7.72 -13.79
CA ASP A 204 2.48 7.19 -14.58
C ASP A 204 3.25 6.10 -13.84
N VAL A 205 3.84 5.21 -14.62
CA VAL A 205 4.65 4.10 -14.09
C VAL A 205 5.97 4.63 -13.56
N ILE A 206 6.32 4.24 -12.34
CA ILE A 206 7.68 4.41 -11.80
C ILE A 206 8.44 3.11 -11.93
N GLU A 207 9.70 3.18 -12.37
CA GLU A 207 10.67 2.10 -12.22
C GLU A 207 11.52 2.32 -10.98
N LEU A 208 11.69 1.26 -10.19
CA LEU A 208 12.49 1.21 -8.99
C LEU A 208 13.82 0.52 -9.29
N LYS A 209 14.92 1.29 -9.37
CA LYS A 209 16.27 0.75 -9.53
C LYS A 209 16.99 0.75 -8.20
N THR A 210 17.14 -0.41 -7.58
CA THR A 210 17.86 -0.56 -6.32
C THR A 210 19.33 -0.85 -6.55
N LYS A 211 20.19 -0.39 -5.65
CA LYS A 211 21.61 -0.79 -5.63
C LYS A 211 21.80 -2.26 -5.24
N LYS A 212 20.81 -2.86 -4.58
CA LYS A 212 20.76 -4.28 -4.21
C LYS A 212 19.96 -5.09 -5.22
N LYS A 213 20.16 -6.40 -5.22
CA LYS A 213 19.39 -7.34 -6.08
C LYS A 213 17.89 -7.38 -5.77
N PHE A 214 17.45 -6.80 -4.64
CA PHE A 214 16.07 -6.82 -4.20
C PHE A 214 15.69 -5.53 -3.47
N TYR A 215 14.45 -5.05 -3.67
CA TYR A 215 13.88 -3.86 -3.03
C TYR A 215 13.41 -4.20 -1.60
N ASP A 216 14.39 -4.39 -0.71
CA ASP A 216 14.16 -4.72 0.70
C ASP A 216 13.77 -3.47 1.54
N TYR A 217 13.48 -3.68 2.82
CA TYR A 217 13.13 -2.62 3.77
C TYR A 217 14.20 -1.51 3.80
N LYS A 218 15.50 -1.85 3.80
CA LYS A 218 16.58 -0.87 3.76
C LYS A 218 16.58 -0.06 2.47
N SER A 219 16.35 -0.72 1.34
CA SER A 219 16.25 -0.04 0.02
C SER A 219 15.07 0.92 -0.07
N LYS A 220 13.95 0.63 0.65
CA LYS A 220 12.75 1.49 0.70
C LYS A 220 12.95 2.76 1.52
N TYR A 221 13.70 2.69 2.61
CA TYR A 221 13.72 3.77 3.61
C TYR A 221 15.08 4.41 3.84
N THR A 222 16.16 3.94 3.17
CA THR A 222 17.49 4.56 3.23
C THR A 222 17.72 5.45 2.01
N LYS A 223 18.01 6.74 2.26
CA LYS A 223 18.29 7.73 1.20
C LYS A 223 19.42 7.25 0.29
N GLY A 224 19.22 7.36 -1.03
CA GLY A 224 20.23 7.02 -2.05
C GLY A 224 20.37 5.52 -2.38
N MET A 225 19.61 4.63 -1.71
CA MET A 225 19.62 3.18 -2.01
C MET A 225 18.77 2.80 -3.22
N THR A 226 17.80 3.62 -3.57
CA THR A 226 16.89 3.39 -4.71
C THR A 226 16.83 4.63 -5.57
N LYS A 227 17.00 4.46 -6.90
CA LYS A 227 16.73 5.46 -7.92
C LYS A 227 15.32 5.25 -8.46
N TYR A 228 14.55 6.31 -8.50
CA TYR A 228 13.18 6.33 -9.03
C TYR A 228 13.23 6.96 -10.43
N ILE A 229 12.73 6.23 -11.44
CA ILE A 229 12.62 6.73 -12.82
C ILE A 229 11.16 6.93 -13.14
N ILE A 230 10.77 8.18 -13.39
CA ILE A 230 9.40 8.58 -13.69
C ILE A 230 9.37 9.53 -14.90
N PRO A 231 8.64 9.24 -15.98
CA PRO A 231 8.01 7.95 -16.24
C PRO A 231 9.06 6.84 -16.46
N ALA A 232 8.69 5.60 -16.19
CA ALA A 232 9.57 4.46 -16.45
C ALA A 232 9.90 4.35 -17.94
N LYS A 233 11.16 4.10 -18.27
CA LYS A 233 11.60 3.90 -19.66
C LYS A 233 11.34 2.44 -20.09
N ILE A 234 10.07 2.13 -20.40
CA ILE A 234 9.58 0.80 -20.79
C ILE A 234 8.80 0.87 -22.10
N PRO A 235 8.60 -0.27 -22.81
CA PRO A 235 7.77 -0.32 -24.00
C PRO A 235 6.34 0.18 -23.72
N LYS A 236 5.74 0.90 -24.66
CA LYS A 236 4.41 1.51 -24.52
C LYS A 236 3.29 0.50 -24.28
N ASN A 237 3.39 -0.71 -24.83
CA ASN A 237 2.45 -1.80 -24.58
C ASN A 237 2.52 -2.27 -23.11
N ILE A 238 3.71 -2.33 -22.50
CA ILE A 238 3.90 -2.69 -21.08
C ILE A 238 3.36 -1.58 -20.17
N GLU A 239 3.67 -0.31 -20.49
CA GLU A 239 3.09 0.83 -19.77
C GLU A 239 1.56 0.76 -19.74
N ARG A 240 0.94 0.55 -20.91
CA ARG A 240 -0.53 0.39 -21.03
C ARG A 240 -1.06 -0.79 -20.21
N LYS A 241 -0.38 -1.95 -20.24
CA LYS A 241 -0.74 -3.13 -19.42
C LYS A 241 -0.66 -2.81 -17.93
N CYS A 242 0.43 -2.19 -17.45
CA CYS A 242 0.56 -1.78 -16.04
C CYS A 242 -0.62 -0.91 -15.59
N LYS A 243 -0.94 0.15 -16.33
CA LYS A 243 -2.06 1.06 -16.05
C LYS A 243 -3.40 0.31 -16.06
N LYS A 244 -3.67 -0.48 -17.11
CA LYS A 244 -4.90 -1.27 -17.25
C LYS A 244 -5.11 -2.25 -16.11
N TYR A 245 -4.06 -3.00 -15.72
CA TYR A 245 -4.15 -3.97 -14.62
C TYR A 245 -4.38 -3.26 -13.28
N THR A 246 -3.68 -2.16 -13.02
CA THR A 246 -3.87 -1.36 -11.82
C THR A 246 -5.31 -0.85 -11.69
N GLU A 247 -5.89 -0.27 -12.75
CA GLU A 247 -7.28 0.21 -12.76
C GLU A 247 -8.28 -0.96 -12.59
N LYS A 248 -8.03 -2.10 -13.25
CA LYS A 248 -8.88 -3.29 -13.17
C LYS A 248 -8.93 -3.87 -11.76
N ILE A 249 -7.78 -3.98 -11.09
CA ILE A 249 -7.67 -4.46 -9.70
C ILE A 249 -8.37 -3.49 -8.75
N HIS A 250 -8.08 -2.19 -8.86
CA HIS A 250 -8.69 -1.15 -8.04
C HIS A 250 -10.22 -1.17 -8.12
N LYS A 251 -10.77 -1.23 -9.34
CA LYS A 251 -12.21 -1.29 -9.61
C LYS A 251 -12.84 -2.58 -9.07
N PHE A 252 -12.23 -3.74 -9.34
CA PHE A 252 -12.79 -5.03 -8.92
C PHE A 252 -12.84 -5.16 -7.39
N LEU A 253 -11.80 -4.72 -6.69
CA LEU A 253 -11.75 -4.72 -5.22
C LEU A 253 -12.61 -3.60 -4.60
N LYS A 254 -13.23 -2.74 -5.41
CA LYS A 254 -13.99 -1.56 -4.94
C LYS A 254 -13.14 -0.70 -4.00
N CYS A 255 -11.87 -0.51 -4.37
CA CYS A 255 -10.96 0.33 -3.59
C CYS A 255 -11.45 1.78 -3.57
N LYS A 256 -11.15 2.49 -2.48
CA LYS A 256 -11.41 3.92 -2.34
C LYS A 256 -10.10 4.70 -2.19
N GLY A 257 -10.13 5.99 -2.53
CA GLY A 257 -9.00 6.90 -2.39
C GLY A 257 -7.86 6.54 -3.35
N ILE A 258 -6.68 6.37 -2.81
CA ILE A 258 -5.47 6.04 -3.56
C ILE A 258 -5.04 4.60 -3.29
N THR A 259 -4.52 3.94 -4.31
CA THR A 259 -3.88 2.61 -4.19
C THR A 259 -2.58 2.59 -4.98
N ARG A 260 -1.76 1.57 -4.76
CA ARG A 260 -0.55 1.32 -5.53
C ARG A 260 -0.45 -0.16 -5.85
N THR A 261 -0.15 -0.47 -7.11
CA THR A 261 0.07 -1.84 -7.58
C THR A 261 1.54 -2.00 -7.97
N ASP A 262 2.18 -3.05 -7.48
CA ASP A 262 3.58 -3.33 -7.69
C ASP A 262 3.74 -4.51 -8.66
N PHE A 263 4.72 -4.42 -9.59
CA PHE A 263 4.91 -5.33 -10.70
C PHE A 263 6.35 -5.80 -10.82
N ARG A 264 6.52 -6.97 -11.44
CA ARG A 264 7.80 -7.39 -12.02
C ARG A 264 7.64 -7.49 -13.54
N PHE A 265 8.63 -6.93 -14.26
CA PHE A 265 8.69 -6.96 -15.71
C PHE A 265 9.97 -7.66 -16.16
N ASP A 266 9.81 -8.87 -16.74
CA ASP A 266 10.89 -9.65 -17.32
C ASP A 266 11.02 -9.34 -18.81
N GLU A 267 12.01 -8.50 -19.16
CA GLU A 267 12.24 -8.07 -20.54
C GLU A 267 12.66 -9.22 -21.48
N LYS A 268 13.07 -10.36 -20.92
CA LYS A 268 13.49 -11.54 -21.70
C LYS A 268 12.31 -12.44 -22.10
N LYS A 269 11.14 -12.19 -21.55
CA LYS A 269 9.90 -12.93 -21.86
C LYS A 269 9.02 -12.13 -22.81
N THR A 270 8.18 -12.83 -23.56
CA THR A 270 7.23 -12.27 -24.52
C THR A 270 5.85 -12.96 -24.39
N PHE A 271 4.89 -12.57 -25.24
CA PHE A 271 3.57 -13.21 -25.37
C PHE A 271 2.77 -13.31 -24.05
N GLY A 272 2.77 -12.22 -23.26
CA GLY A 272 1.97 -12.14 -22.05
C GLY A 272 2.62 -12.77 -20.80
N LYS A 273 3.81 -13.33 -20.92
CA LYS A 273 4.59 -13.91 -19.81
C LYS A 273 5.68 -12.95 -19.28
N GLU A 274 5.62 -11.69 -19.69
CA GLU A 274 6.63 -10.67 -19.36
C GLU A 274 6.29 -9.84 -18.13
N LEU A 275 4.98 -9.63 -17.83
CA LEU A 275 4.53 -8.71 -16.77
C LEU A 275 3.66 -9.43 -15.74
N PHE A 276 4.06 -9.32 -14.47
CA PHE A 276 3.38 -9.96 -13.34
C PHE A 276 3.08 -8.95 -12.25
N VAL A 277 1.86 -9.00 -11.69
CA VAL A 277 1.48 -8.25 -10.50
C VAL A 277 1.97 -8.99 -9.26
N LEU A 278 2.62 -8.28 -8.35
CA LEU A 278 3.08 -8.83 -7.08
C LEU A 278 2.05 -8.62 -5.96
N GLU A 279 1.56 -7.40 -5.82
CA GLU A 279 0.64 -7.01 -4.76
C GLU A 279 -0.08 -5.69 -5.08
N ILE A 280 -1.16 -5.42 -4.37
CA ILE A 280 -1.80 -4.10 -4.29
C ILE A 280 -1.70 -3.58 -2.86
N ASN A 281 -1.33 -2.31 -2.71
CA ASN A 281 -1.36 -1.58 -1.46
C ASN A 281 -2.52 -0.58 -1.47
N THR A 282 -3.48 -0.72 -0.54
CA THR A 282 -4.67 0.14 -0.43
C THR A 282 -4.46 1.37 0.45
N GLN A 283 -3.28 1.49 1.08
CA GLN A 283 -2.91 2.60 1.95
C GLN A 283 -1.42 2.97 1.79
N PRO A 284 -1.01 3.40 0.57
CA PRO A 284 0.39 3.70 0.30
C PRO A 284 0.88 4.87 1.14
N GLY A 285 2.18 4.88 1.45
CA GLY A 285 2.82 5.94 2.22
C GLY A 285 2.55 7.33 1.65
N MET A 286 2.29 8.28 2.54
CA MET A 286 1.92 9.67 2.22
C MET A 286 2.91 10.66 2.83
N THR A 287 4.15 10.57 2.38
CA THR A 287 5.14 11.65 2.53
C THR A 287 5.42 12.25 1.15
N PRO A 288 5.95 13.47 1.01
CA PRO A 288 6.30 14.05 -0.30
C PRO A 288 7.26 13.18 -1.14
N LEU A 289 8.04 12.31 -0.49
CA LEU A 289 8.98 11.38 -1.13
C LEU A 289 8.42 9.97 -1.32
N SER A 290 7.15 9.74 -0.99
CA SER A 290 6.49 8.45 -1.23
C SER A 290 6.07 8.32 -2.70
N LEU A 291 5.96 7.08 -3.19
CA LEU A 291 5.78 6.77 -4.61
C LEU A 291 4.54 7.41 -5.23
N VAL A 292 3.37 7.30 -4.58
CA VAL A 292 2.14 7.90 -5.13
C VAL A 292 2.20 9.43 -5.13
N PRO A 293 2.64 10.13 -4.06
CA PRO A 293 2.92 11.56 -4.10
C PRO A 293 3.93 11.98 -5.18
N MET A 294 4.98 11.20 -5.43
CA MET A 294 5.91 11.48 -6.54
C MET A 294 5.25 11.37 -7.91
N MET A 295 4.43 10.33 -8.14
CA MET A 295 3.65 10.19 -9.38
C MET A 295 2.68 11.36 -9.56
N ALA A 296 1.98 11.75 -8.49
CA ALA A 296 1.06 12.89 -8.48
C ALA A 296 1.78 14.21 -8.82
N LYS A 297 2.93 14.45 -8.18
CA LYS A 297 3.77 15.63 -8.46
C LYS A 297 4.22 15.68 -9.91
N TYR A 298 4.62 14.55 -10.49
CA TYR A 298 4.99 14.45 -11.90
C TYR A 298 3.83 14.86 -12.84
N LYS A 299 2.57 14.59 -12.41
CA LYS A 299 1.34 15.05 -13.10
C LYS A 299 0.90 16.47 -12.72
N GLY A 300 1.73 17.27 -12.07
CA GLY A 300 1.39 18.63 -11.64
C GLY A 300 0.41 18.70 -10.44
N ILE A 301 0.17 17.57 -9.74
CA ILE A 301 -0.69 17.53 -8.56
C ILE A 301 0.17 17.71 -7.32
N SER A 302 0.00 18.85 -6.62
CA SER A 302 0.72 19.11 -5.37
C SER A 302 0.32 18.13 -4.26
N PHE A 303 1.20 17.95 -3.27
CA PHE A 303 0.91 17.11 -2.11
C PHE A 303 -0.36 17.57 -1.37
N ASP A 304 -0.51 18.88 -1.17
CA ASP A 304 -1.68 19.44 -0.50
C ASP A 304 -2.98 19.11 -1.27
N LYS A 305 -2.96 19.24 -2.61
CA LYS A 305 -4.10 18.89 -3.47
C LYS A 305 -4.41 17.38 -3.45
N LEU A 306 -3.37 16.54 -3.38
CA LEU A 306 -3.54 15.10 -3.25
C LEU A 306 -4.25 14.75 -1.94
N ILE A 307 -3.81 15.31 -0.80
CA ILE A 307 -4.42 15.10 0.52
C ILE A 307 -5.87 15.60 0.54
N GLU A 308 -6.12 16.83 0.04
CA GLU A 308 -7.47 17.40 -0.07
C GLU A 308 -8.43 16.46 -0.81
N LYS A 309 -7.99 15.90 -1.94
CA LYS A 309 -8.82 14.99 -2.73
C LYS A 309 -9.08 13.66 -2.02
N ILE A 310 -8.15 13.16 -1.22
CA ILE A 310 -8.39 11.95 -0.43
C ILE A 310 -9.52 12.16 0.58
N ILE A 311 -9.59 13.30 1.25
CA ILE A 311 -10.62 13.57 2.26
C ILE A 311 -11.98 13.97 1.67
N ASN A 312 -12.02 14.46 0.44
CA ASN A 312 -13.25 14.93 -0.21
C ASN A 312 -13.90 13.86 -1.12
N ASN A 313 -13.19 12.79 -1.48
CA ASN A 313 -13.67 11.74 -2.38
C ASN A 313 -13.89 10.38 -1.69
N ASN A 314 -13.99 10.35 -0.36
CA ASN A 314 -14.29 9.13 0.42
C ASN A 314 -15.65 9.20 1.09
#